data_4ca99081817a62fa5d847650ae5fb56a
#
_entry.id   4ca99081817a62fa5d847650ae5fb56a
#
_cell.length_a   1.000
_cell.length_b   1.000
_cell.length_c   1.000
_cell.angle_alpha   90.00
_cell.angle_beta   90.00
_cell.angle_gamma   90.00
#
_symmetry.space_group_name_H-M   'P 1'
#
loop_
_entity.id
_entity.type
_entity.pdbx_description
1 polymer ?
#
loop_
_entity_poly.entity_id
_entity_poly.type
_entity_poly.pdbx_seq_one_letter_code
_entity_poly.pdbx_strand_id
1 'polypeptide(L)'
;MKITFLAPHIRIAGGARAILTYADRLARRGHDVTVVVPAKRPWRAFWRNVRRRGPDWIPGFRARVRWVAGWDPARLPKADALIATAWRSVDAVARAPANAGTKFYFVQHYESLYHGDPAKVDSTYALPLKKIVISSWLQDIMRERFGSAAEVLVTPVDRDLFHPVEGARSDDALRVLMLHHDYPWKGVREGLEAMAAVKVRHPEVLLVGFGVKRPREALPYEEFHENLPQERLAWLYSRCPIYLCPSWDEGLGMPPMEAMACGAALVTFDNGGCRDYALDGETALVAPRRDVAALAQALERVVTDRLLRDRLAERGRDFVTSRFDWDRAAERFEGVLS
;
A
#
# COMPACT_ATOMS: atom_id res chain seq x y z
N MET A 1 -21.94 4.74 -14.30
CA MET A 1 -22.41 4.93 -12.91
C MET A 1 -21.85 6.23 -12.33
N LYS A 2 -22.51 6.79 -11.30
CA LYS A 2 -21.97 7.85 -10.46
C LYS A 2 -21.32 7.22 -9.23
N ILE A 3 -20.03 7.43 -9.02
CA ILE A 3 -19.24 6.80 -7.95
C ILE A 3 -18.63 7.89 -7.07
N THR A 4 -18.82 7.80 -5.76
CA THR A 4 -18.26 8.78 -4.82
C THR A 4 -17.36 8.11 -3.80
N PHE A 5 -16.08 8.48 -3.78
CA PHE A 5 -15.12 8.08 -2.75
C PHE A 5 -14.99 9.15 -1.67
N LEU A 6 -15.00 8.78 -0.41
CA LEU A 6 -14.66 9.67 0.70
C LEU A 6 -13.21 9.42 1.12
N ALA A 7 -12.28 10.21 0.60
CA ALA A 7 -10.86 10.07 0.87
C ALA A 7 -10.38 11.03 1.98
N PRO A 8 -9.56 10.59 2.95
CA PRO A 8 -9.08 11.46 4.03
C PRO A 8 -8.15 12.56 3.54
N HIS A 9 -7.41 12.31 2.47
CA HIS A 9 -6.51 13.28 1.81
C HIS A 9 -6.12 12.79 0.41
N ILE A 10 -5.46 13.66 -0.37
CA ILE A 10 -4.92 13.33 -1.70
C ILE A 10 -3.39 13.41 -1.77
N ARG A 11 -2.69 13.43 -0.62
CA ARG A 11 -1.21 13.39 -0.58
C ARG A 11 -0.72 11.99 -0.88
N ILE A 12 0.50 11.86 -1.41
CA ILE A 12 1.14 10.55 -1.63
C ILE A 12 1.21 9.79 -0.31
N ALA A 13 0.56 8.65 -0.29
CA ALA A 13 0.62 7.63 0.75
C ALA A 13 0.03 6.34 0.13
N GLY A 14 0.42 5.16 0.57
CA GLY A 14 0.00 3.89 -0.04
C GLY A 14 -1.51 3.78 -0.25
N GLY A 15 -2.29 4.02 0.81
CA GLY A 15 -3.75 3.98 0.71
C GLY A 15 -4.36 5.07 -0.18
N ALA A 16 -3.83 6.29 -0.16
CA ALA A 16 -4.31 7.36 -1.04
C ALA A 16 -3.99 7.06 -2.51
N ARG A 17 -2.83 6.44 -2.79
CA ARG A 17 -2.48 5.99 -4.17
C ARG A 17 -3.52 5.00 -4.69
N ALA A 18 -3.85 3.97 -3.94
CA ALA A 18 -4.85 2.98 -4.33
C ALA A 18 -6.20 3.64 -4.62
N ILE A 19 -6.73 4.46 -3.71
CA ILE A 19 -8.02 5.15 -3.87
C ILE A 19 -8.02 6.01 -5.14
N LEU A 20 -7.00 6.85 -5.32
CA LEU A 20 -6.96 7.80 -6.42
C LEU A 20 -6.70 7.12 -7.76
N THR A 21 -5.90 6.06 -7.80
CA THR A 21 -5.71 5.26 -9.02
C THR A 21 -7.00 4.56 -9.43
N TYR A 22 -7.74 3.92 -8.50
CA TYR A 22 -9.06 3.38 -8.82
C TYR A 22 -10.03 4.46 -9.29
N ALA A 23 -10.07 5.61 -8.62
CA ALA A 23 -10.95 6.72 -9.03
C ALA A 23 -10.63 7.22 -10.45
N ASP A 24 -9.35 7.37 -10.79
CA ASP A 24 -8.93 7.78 -12.14
C ASP A 24 -9.26 6.74 -13.20
N ARG A 25 -8.96 5.46 -12.94
CA ARG A 25 -9.24 4.38 -13.89
C ARG A 25 -10.73 4.17 -14.13
N LEU A 26 -11.56 4.23 -13.09
CA LEU A 26 -13.01 4.19 -13.24
C LEU A 26 -13.53 5.41 -14.03
N ALA A 27 -12.97 6.60 -13.83
CA ALA A 27 -13.31 7.78 -14.63
C ALA A 27 -12.89 7.62 -16.10
N ARG A 28 -11.72 6.99 -16.38
CA ARG A 28 -11.29 6.67 -17.76
C ARG A 28 -12.18 5.62 -18.44
N ARG A 29 -12.83 4.76 -17.68
CA ARG A 29 -13.82 3.77 -18.14
C ARG A 29 -15.22 4.37 -18.34
N GLY A 30 -15.38 5.68 -18.20
CA GLY A 30 -16.60 6.43 -18.51
C GLY A 30 -17.57 6.61 -17.32
N HIS A 31 -17.14 6.31 -16.09
CA HIS A 31 -17.95 6.60 -14.90
C HIS A 31 -17.82 8.07 -14.47
N ASP A 32 -18.89 8.62 -13.86
CA ASP A 32 -18.86 9.93 -13.22
C ASP A 32 -18.31 9.78 -11.79
N VAL A 33 -16.99 9.93 -11.64
CA VAL A 33 -16.29 9.67 -10.38
C VAL A 33 -15.97 10.96 -9.65
N THR A 34 -16.36 11.02 -8.36
CA THR A 34 -16.04 12.14 -7.46
C THR A 34 -15.29 11.64 -6.24
N VAL A 35 -14.17 12.29 -5.92
CA VAL A 35 -13.41 12.06 -4.67
C VAL A 35 -13.69 13.22 -3.72
N VAL A 36 -14.39 12.96 -2.62
CA VAL A 36 -14.73 13.95 -1.60
C VAL A 36 -13.67 13.98 -0.52
N VAL A 37 -13.04 15.14 -0.32
CA VAL A 37 -11.88 15.31 0.58
C VAL A 37 -12.17 16.39 1.63
N PRO A 38 -11.96 16.13 2.94
CA PRO A 38 -12.18 17.14 3.96
C PRO A 38 -11.03 18.18 3.97
N ALA A 39 -11.41 19.44 4.10
CA ALA A 39 -10.48 20.52 4.34
C ALA A 39 -10.57 20.97 5.80
N LYS A 40 -9.45 21.36 6.39
CA LYS A 40 -9.41 21.80 7.80
C LYS A 40 -10.30 23.01 8.12
N ARG A 41 -10.64 23.82 7.12
CA ARG A 41 -11.47 25.05 7.27
C ARG A 41 -12.35 25.25 6.04
N PRO A 42 -13.61 25.75 6.16
CA PRO A 42 -14.56 25.95 5.05
C PRO A 42 -13.99 26.80 3.91
N TRP A 43 -13.34 27.93 4.24
CA TRP A 43 -12.76 28.82 3.24
C TRP A 43 -11.64 28.16 2.41
N ARG A 44 -10.88 27.20 3.01
CA ARG A 44 -9.88 26.42 2.27
C ARG A 44 -10.54 25.43 1.31
N ALA A 45 -11.69 24.86 1.68
CA ALA A 45 -12.46 24.00 0.77
C ALA A 45 -12.92 24.82 -0.44
N PHE A 46 -13.48 26.02 -0.22
CA PHE A 46 -13.91 26.92 -1.27
C PHE A 46 -12.77 27.22 -2.28
N TRP A 47 -11.65 27.74 -1.81
CA TRP A 47 -10.53 28.09 -2.67
C TRP A 47 -9.90 26.90 -3.40
N ARG A 48 -9.88 25.71 -2.78
CA ARG A 48 -9.40 24.48 -3.43
C ARG A 48 -10.33 24.02 -4.54
N ASN A 49 -11.65 24.15 -4.37
CA ASN A 49 -12.63 23.86 -5.41
C ASN A 49 -12.51 24.86 -6.56
N VAL A 50 -12.40 26.17 -6.28
CA VAL A 50 -12.21 27.20 -7.30
C VAL A 50 -10.96 26.93 -8.14
N ARG A 51 -9.87 26.55 -7.50
CA ARG A 51 -8.60 26.22 -8.16
C ARG A 51 -8.56 24.79 -8.74
N ARG A 52 -9.65 24.04 -8.67
CA ARG A 52 -9.76 22.64 -9.11
C ARG A 52 -8.57 21.77 -8.66
N ARG A 53 -8.10 21.94 -7.41
CA ARG A 53 -6.93 21.21 -6.89
C ARG A 53 -7.22 19.73 -6.78
N GLY A 54 -6.56 18.96 -7.65
CA GLY A 54 -6.47 17.48 -7.63
C GLY A 54 -5.13 16.98 -7.10
N PRO A 55 -4.85 15.69 -7.22
CA PRO A 55 -3.54 15.09 -6.95
C PRO A 55 -2.56 15.48 -8.08
N ASP A 56 -1.60 16.35 -7.77
CA ASP A 56 -0.58 16.86 -8.70
C ASP A 56 0.44 15.77 -9.13
N TRP A 57 0.50 14.68 -8.38
CA TRP A 57 1.37 13.52 -8.64
C TRP A 57 0.75 12.44 -9.55
N ILE A 58 -0.53 12.61 -10.00
CA ILE A 58 -1.15 11.77 -11.03
C ILE A 58 -1.37 12.62 -12.28
N PRO A 59 -0.52 12.51 -13.29
CA PRO A 59 -0.68 13.25 -14.55
C PRO A 59 -2.02 12.93 -15.22
N GLY A 60 -2.76 13.99 -15.62
CA GLY A 60 -4.02 13.82 -16.33
C GLY A 60 -5.14 13.14 -15.53
N PHE A 61 -5.15 13.28 -14.20
CA PHE A 61 -6.20 12.76 -13.31
C PHE A 61 -7.61 13.18 -13.77
N ARG A 62 -8.49 12.23 -14.02
CA ARG A 62 -9.80 12.45 -14.63
C ARG A 62 -10.96 12.53 -13.65
N ALA A 63 -10.87 11.86 -12.49
CA ALA A 63 -11.91 11.94 -11.48
C ALA A 63 -12.00 13.36 -10.89
N ARG A 64 -13.20 13.81 -10.52
CA ARG A 64 -13.38 15.12 -9.88
C ARG A 64 -12.98 15.07 -8.41
N VAL A 65 -12.21 16.04 -7.94
CA VAL A 65 -11.94 16.24 -6.51
C VAL A 65 -12.84 17.34 -5.98
N ARG A 66 -13.67 17.02 -4.98
CA ARG A 66 -14.54 17.94 -4.27
C ARG A 66 -14.07 18.13 -2.84
N TRP A 67 -13.64 19.33 -2.50
CA TRP A 67 -13.24 19.69 -1.15
C TRP A 67 -14.45 20.14 -0.33
N VAL A 68 -14.57 19.62 0.91
CA VAL A 68 -15.68 19.92 1.83
C VAL A 68 -15.13 20.34 3.19
N ALA A 69 -15.92 21.06 3.99
CA ALA A 69 -15.51 21.46 5.35
C ALA A 69 -15.46 20.26 6.33
N GLY A 70 -16.16 19.19 5.99
CA GLY A 70 -16.26 17.93 6.73
C GLY A 70 -17.18 16.99 5.98
N TRP A 71 -17.24 15.73 6.37
CA TRP A 71 -18.18 14.78 5.78
C TRP A 71 -19.53 14.86 6.50
N ASP A 72 -20.39 15.76 6.04
CA ASP A 72 -21.80 15.84 6.45
C ASP A 72 -22.62 14.81 5.65
N PRO A 73 -23.21 13.77 6.28
CA PRO A 73 -23.99 12.74 5.60
C PRO A 73 -25.10 13.28 4.70
N ALA A 74 -25.76 14.38 5.11
CA ALA A 74 -26.86 14.98 4.37
C ALA A 74 -26.40 15.75 3.12
N ARG A 75 -25.12 16.10 3.03
CA ARG A 75 -24.53 16.91 1.95
C ARG A 75 -23.62 16.11 1.01
N LEU A 76 -23.53 14.81 1.21
CA LEU A 76 -22.78 13.94 0.30
C LEU A 76 -23.45 13.93 -1.09
N PRO A 77 -22.68 13.86 -2.18
CA PRO A 77 -23.25 13.74 -3.51
C PRO A 77 -24.11 12.48 -3.63
N LYS A 78 -25.26 12.58 -4.29
CA LYS A 78 -26.02 11.39 -4.71
C LYS A 78 -25.19 10.63 -5.73
N ALA A 79 -25.03 9.34 -5.50
CA ALA A 79 -24.24 8.42 -6.32
C ALA A 79 -24.96 7.08 -6.47
N ASP A 80 -24.52 6.24 -7.39
CA ASP A 80 -24.93 4.85 -7.45
C ASP A 80 -24.16 4.05 -6.39
N ALA A 81 -22.88 4.38 -6.21
CA ALA A 81 -22.01 3.81 -5.20
C ALA A 81 -21.32 4.89 -4.33
N LEU A 82 -21.45 4.78 -3.02
CA LEU A 82 -20.86 5.67 -2.03
C LEU A 82 -19.85 4.89 -1.17
N ILE A 83 -18.56 5.25 -1.25
CA ILE A 83 -17.45 4.44 -0.76
C ILE A 83 -16.70 5.17 0.36
N ALA A 84 -16.74 4.63 1.58
CA ALA A 84 -15.82 5.00 2.66
C ALA A 84 -14.45 4.36 2.40
N THR A 85 -13.36 5.09 2.68
CA THR A 85 -12.00 4.58 2.41
C THR A 85 -11.07 4.59 3.63
N ALA A 86 -11.57 5.02 4.78
CA ALA A 86 -10.90 5.00 6.07
C ALA A 86 -11.96 4.99 7.18
N TRP A 87 -11.64 4.44 8.36
CA TRP A 87 -12.57 4.34 9.48
C TRP A 87 -13.30 5.66 9.81
N ARG A 88 -12.59 6.81 9.67
CA ARG A 88 -13.16 8.15 9.93
C ARG A 88 -14.24 8.57 8.94
N SER A 89 -14.28 7.98 7.74
CA SER A 89 -15.28 8.30 6.70
C SER A 89 -16.51 7.39 6.75
N VAL A 90 -16.43 6.27 7.50
CA VAL A 90 -17.47 5.24 7.53
C VAL A 90 -18.79 5.77 8.09
N ASP A 91 -18.75 6.50 9.21
CA ASP A 91 -19.94 7.09 9.83
C ASP A 91 -20.71 8.01 8.87
N ALA A 92 -20.00 8.79 8.07
CA ALA A 92 -20.63 9.68 7.10
C ALA A 92 -21.35 8.89 5.99
N VAL A 93 -20.75 7.79 5.51
CA VAL A 93 -21.36 6.92 4.51
C VAL A 93 -22.53 6.13 5.13
N ALA A 94 -22.34 5.57 6.32
CA ALA A 94 -23.39 4.77 7.00
C ALA A 94 -24.66 5.58 7.24
N ARG A 95 -24.51 6.83 7.70
CA ARG A 95 -25.64 7.75 8.01
C ARG A 95 -26.13 8.54 6.80
N ALA A 96 -25.51 8.44 5.64
CA ALA A 96 -26.04 9.06 4.42
C ALA A 96 -27.47 8.54 4.13
N PRO A 97 -28.38 9.37 3.58
CA PRO A 97 -29.74 8.96 3.23
C PRO A 97 -29.74 7.69 2.35
N ALA A 98 -30.80 6.88 2.45
CA ALA A 98 -30.92 5.63 1.68
C ALA A 98 -30.82 5.85 0.17
N ASN A 99 -31.31 7.00 -0.32
CA ASN A 99 -31.24 7.39 -1.73
C ASN A 99 -29.90 8.00 -2.15
N ALA A 100 -28.88 7.98 -1.29
CA ALA A 100 -27.53 8.46 -1.63
C ALA A 100 -26.71 7.43 -2.42
N GLY A 101 -27.22 6.19 -2.55
CA GLY A 101 -26.59 5.08 -3.28
C GLY A 101 -26.21 3.89 -2.41
N THR A 102 -25.77 2.81 -3.04
CA THR A 102 -25.24 1.63 -2.36
C THR A 102 -23.98 1.99 -1.56
N LYS A 103 -23.91 1.55 -0.32
CA LYS A 103 -22.87 1.94 0.64
C LYS A 103 -21.77 0.89 0.73
N PHE A 104 -20.53 1.30 0.52
CA PHE A 104 -19.35 0.46 0.54
C PHE A 104 -18.32 0.95 1.56
N TYR A 105 -17.52 0.03 2.07
CA TYR A 105 -16.31 0.33 2.83
C TYR A 105 -15.10 -0.33 2.17
N PHE A 106 -14.23 0.46 1.58
CA PHE A 106 -12.96 0.02 1.00
C PHE A 106 -11.89 0.02 2.10
N VAL A 107 -11.66 -1.16 2.69
CA VAL A 107 -10.76 -1.39 3.82
C VAL A 107 -9.35 -1.64 3.30
N GLN A 108 -8.41 -0.78 3.65
CA GLN A 108 -7.03 -0.84 3.18
C GLN A 108 -6.03 -1.27 4.26
N HIS A 109 -6.45 -1.33 5.49
CA HIS A 109 -5.66 -1.78 6.63
C HIS A 109 -6.59 -2.19 7.77
N TYR A 110 -6.13 -3.05 8.67
CA TYR A 110 -6.81 -3.25 9.94
C TYR A 110 -6.41 -2.10 10.88
N GLU A 111 -7.11 -0.98 10.73
CA GLU A 111 -6.74 0.30 11.33
C GLU A 111 -6.79 0.27 12.87
N SER A 112 -7.55 -0.65 13.46
CA SER A 112 -7.64 -0.83 14.92
C SER A 112 -6.32 -1.16 15.60
N LEU A 113 -5.36 -1.72 14.85
CA LEU A 113 -4.05 -2.06 15.41
C LEU A 113 -3.23 -0.81 15.79
N TYR A 114 -3.41 0.31 15.05
CA TYR A 114 -2.47 1.42 15.13
C TYR A 114 -3.12 2.80 15.02
N HIS A 115 -4.43 2.88 14.75
CA HIS A 115 -5.10 4.14 14.42
C HIS A 115 -6.37 4.35 15.25
N GLY A 116 -6.35 5.34 16.14
CA GLY A 116 -7.51 5.73 16.93
C GLY A 116 -7.77 4.80 18.13
N ASP A 117 -8.96 4.89 18.68
CA ASP A 117 -9.45 3.98 19.71
C ASP A 117 -9.86 2.64 19.05
N PRO A 118 -9.27 1.50 19.45
CA PRO A 118 -9.54 0.22 18.80
C PRO A 118 -11.03 -0.17 18.79
N ALA A 119 -11.75 0.05 19.89
CA ALA A 119 -13.17 -0.28 19.98
C ALA A 119 -14.01 0.57 19.04
N LYS A 120 -13.68 1.85 18.91
CA LYS A 120 -14.34 2.76 17.98
C LYS A 120 -14.04 2.40 16.52
N VAL A 121 -12.80 2.04 16.21
CA VAL A 121 -12.44 1.61 14.85
C VAL A 121 -13.12 0.29 14.52
N ASP A 122 -13.07 -0.70 15.41
CA ASP A 122 -13.71 -2.00 15.24
C ASP A 122 -15.24 -1.87 15.02
N SER A 123 -15.90 -0.95 15.72
CA SER A 123 -17.34 -0.72 15.52
C SER A 123 -17.67 -0.30 14.08
N THR A 124 -16.74 0.32 13.34
CA THR A 124 -16.97 0.69 11.95
C THR A 124 -16.97 -0.51 11.00
N TYR A 125 -16.24 -1.58 11.32
CA TYR A 125 -16.24 -2.81 10.53
C TYR A 125 -17.53 -3.62 10.73
N ALA A 126 -18.20 -3.48 11.87
CA ALA A 126 -19.49 -4.14 12.13
C ALA A 126 -20.69 -3.48 11.41
N LEU A 127 -20.54 -2.25 10.89
CA LEU A 127 -21.62 -1.56 10.19
C LEU A 127 -22.03 -2.28 8.89
N PRO A 128 -23.33 -2.25 8.51
CA PRO A 128 -23.87 -2.98 7.36
C PRO A 128 -23.54 -2.33 6.01
N LEU A 129 -22.26 -2.09 5.73
CA LEU A 129 -21.77 -1.65 4.44
C LEU A 129 -21.20 -2.87 3.69
N LYS A 130 -21.33 -2.91 2.37
CA LYS A 130 -20.62 -3.89 1.54
C LYS A 130 -19.12 -3.63 1.65
N LYS A 131 -18.33 -4.63 2.04
CA LYS A 131 -16.88 -4.47 2.25
C LYS A 131 -16.08 -4.91 1.04
N ILE A 132 -15.09 -4.09 0.71
CA ILE A 132 -14.06 -4.37 -0.28
C ILE A 132 -12.74 -4.28 0.48
N VAL A 133 -11.90 -5.30 0.40
CA VAL A 133 -10.62 -5.39 1.12
C VAL A 133 -9.49 -5.59 0.13
N ILE A 134 -8.28 -5.15 0.47
CA ILE A 134 -7.13 -5.22 -0.44
C ILE A 134 -6.27 -6.47 -0.28
N SER A 135 -6.61 -7.38 0.63
CA SER A 135 -5.90 -8.64 0.82
C SER A 135 -6.79 -9.75 1.38
N SER A 136 -6.41 -10.99 1.17
CA SER A 136 -7.06 -12.18 1.76
C SER A 136 -7.02 -12.14 3.29
N TRP A 137 -5.92 -11.67 3.87
CA TRP A 137 -5.80 -11.48 5.32
C TRP A 137 -6.86 -10.52 5.90
N LEU A 138 -7.13 -9.41 5.22
CA LEU A 138 -8.19 -8.49 5.64
C LEU A 138 -9.58 -9.10 5.47
N GLN A 139 -9.79 -9.96 4.45
CA GLN A 139 -11.04 -10.71 4.29
C GLN A 139 -11.26 -11.66 5.47
N ASP A 140 -10.22 -12.38 5.89
CA ASP A 140 -10.28 -13.27 7.05
C ASP A 140 -10.62 -12.50 8.32
N ILE A 141 -9.99 -11.35 8.56
CA ILE A 141 -10.33 -10.47 9.70
C ILE A 141 -11.80 -10.04 9.65
N MET A 142 -12.30 -9.60 8.48
CA MET A 142 -13.71 -9.19 8.36
C MET A 142 -14.66 -10.35 8.66
N ARG A 143 -14.37 -11.54 8.18
CA ARG A 143 -15.16 -12.74 8.41
C ARG A 143 -15.11 -13.19 9.87
N GLU A 144 -13.92 -13.36 10.43
CA GLU A 144 -13.70 -14.02 11.72
C GLU A 144 -14.02 -13.11 12.90
N ARG A 145 -13.69 -11.81 12.82
CA ARG A 145 -13.91 -10.89 13.93
C ARG A 145 -15.23 -10.12 13.85
N PHE A 146 -15.76 -9.89 12.66
CA PHE A 146 -16.93 -9.03 12.46
C PHE A 146 -18.10 -9.76 11.79
N GLY A 147 -17.97 -11.05 11.46
CA GLY A 147 -19.00 -11.83 10.78
C GLY A 147 -19.42 -11.23 9.43
N SER A 148 -18.53 -10.50 8.78
CA SER A 148 -18.82 -9.70 7.61
C SER A 148 -18.16 -10.27 6.36
N ALA A 149 -18.95 -10.54 5.31
CA ALA A 149 -18.40 -10.87 3.99
C ALA A 149 -17.68 -9.66 3.40
N ALA A 150 -16.60 -9.92 2.67
CA ALA A 150 -15.83 -8.90 1.97
C ALA A 150 -15.31 -9.43 0.63
N GLU A 151 -15.31 -8.57 -0.39
CA GLU A 151 -14.71 -8.85 -1.70
C GLU A 151 -13.23 -8.47 -1.68
N VAL A 152 -12.37 -9.38 -2.13
CA VAL A 152 -10.92 -9.13 -2.19
C VAL A 152 -10.56 -8.49 -3.53
N LEU A 153 -10.00 -7.29 -3.47
CA LEU A 153 -9.43 -6.58 -4.61
C LEU A 153 -7.97 -6.20 -4.30
N VAL A 154 -7.05 -7.10 -4.60
CA VAL A 154 -5.61 -6.82 -4.42
C VAL A 154 -5.22 -5.64 -5.30
N THR A 155 -4.61 -4.62 -4.67
CA THR A 155 -4.14 -3.43 -5.39
C THR A 155 -2.91 -3.76 -6.24
N PRO A 156 -2.96 -3.59 -7.57
CA PRO A 156 -1.84 -3.90 -8.45
C PRO A 156 -0.66 -2.96 -8.32
N VAL A 157 0.50 -3.41 -8.79
CA VAL A 157 1.66 -2.55 -9.04
C VAL A 157 1.50 -1.86 -10.40
N ASP A 158 1.94 -0.62 -10.48
CA ASP A 158 2.04 0.11 -11.75
C ASP A 158 3.27 -0.39 -12.53
N ARG A 159 3.04 -1.24 -13.53
CA ARG A 159 4.09 -1.88 -14.33
C ARG A 159 4.80 -0.94 -15.29
N ASP A 160 4.15 0.15 -15.68
CA ASP A 160 4.74 1.16 -16.53
C ASP A 160 5.80 1.98 -15.76
N LEU A 161 5.62 2.06 -14.44
CA LEU A 161 6.50 2.77 -13.54
C LEU A 161 7.51 1.84 -12.85
N PHE A 162 7.04 0.72 -12.31
CA PHE A 162 7.86 -0.23 -11.54
C PHE A 162 8.20 -1.46 -12.38
N HIS A 163 9.35 -1.39 -13.03
CA HIS A 163 9.95 -2.45 -13.82
C HIS A 163 11.48 -2.38 -13.66
N PRO A 164 12.24 -3.42 -14.03
CA PRO A 164 13.69 -3.37 -13.98
C PRO A 164 14.22 -2.22 -14.85
N VAL A 165 15.02 -1.35 -14.23
CA VAL A 165 15.66 -0.22 -14.93
C VAL A 165 17.05 -0.65 -15.39
N GLU A 166 17.29 -0.55 -16.70
CA GLU A 166 18.58 -0.89 -17.31
C GLU A 166 19.73 -0.05 -16.72
N GLY A 167 20.85 -0.69 -16.46
CA GLY A 167 22.05 -0.03 -15.89
C GLY A 167 21.93 0.33 -14.40
N ALA A 168 20.81 0.03 -13.71
CA ALA A 168 20.68 0.32 -12.29
C ALA A 168 21.67 -0.47 -11.42
N ARG A 169 22.05 -1.69 -11.84
CA ARG A 169 23.09 -2.54 -11.23
C ARG A 169 24.41 -2.37 -11.99
N SER A 170 25.06 -1.23 -11.82
CA SER A 170 26.31 -0.88 -12.53
C SER A 170 27.57 -1.30 -11.79
N ASP A 171 27.43 -1.82 -10.57
CA ASP A 171 28.54 -2.31 -9.74
C ASP A 171 28.18 -3.68 -9.10
N ASP A 172 29.18 -4.39 -8.57
CA ASP A 172 29.05 -5.71 -7.98
C ASP A 172 28.62 -5.67 -6.50
N ALA A 173 28.36 -4.49 -5.93
CA ALA A 173 28.01 -4.37 -4.52
C ALA A 173 26.64 -4.96 -4.22
N LEU A 174 26.59 -5.92 -3.30
CA LEU A 174 25.34 -6.50 -2.84
C LEU A 174 24.63 -5.56 -1.86
N ARG A 175 23.40 -5.12 -2.24
CA ARG A 175 22.60 -4.17 -1.48
C ARG A 175 21.32 -4.80 -0.99
N VAL A 176 21.02 -4.55 0.29
CA VAL A 176 19.72 -4.84 0.92
C VAL A 176 18.99 -3.51 1.10
N LEU A 177 17.85 -3.37 0.46
CA LEU A 177 17.01 -2.19 0.56
C LEU A 177 15.93 -2.37 1.63
N MET A 178 15.74 -1.39 2.49
CA MET A 178 14.70 -1.39 3.52
C MET A 178 14.00 -0.03 3.61
N LEU A 179 12.67 -0.05 3.73
CA LEU A 179 11.88 1.15 4.01
C LEU A 179 12.12 1.60 5.46
N HIS A 180 12.51 2.87 5.63
CA HIS A 180 12.54 3.53 6.93
C HIS A 180 11.23 4.30 7.18
N HIS A 181 10.63 4.08 8.34
CA HIS A 181 9.43 4.78 8.76
C HIS A 181 9.38 4.90 10.30
N ASP A 182 8.86 6.04 10.80
CA ASP A 182 8.77 6.31 12.24
C ASP A 182 7.73 5.42 12.97
N TYR A 183 6.86 4.72 12.24
CA TYR A 183 5.88 3.82 12.85
C TYR A 183 6.53 2.52 13.34
N PRO A 184 6.34 2.14 14.64
CA PRO A 184 6.98 0.94 15.19
C PRO A 184 6.66 -0.34 14.43
N TRP A 185 5.43 -0.49 13.94
CA TRP A 185 4.99 -1.70 13.22
C TRP A 185 5.60 -1.86 11.83
N LYS A 186 6.33 -0.86 11.34
CA LYS A 186 7.16 -1.01 10.15
C LYS A 186 8.45 -1.80 10.41
N GLY A 187 8.73 -2.14 11.69
CA GLY A 187 9.75 -3.09 12.09
C GLY A 187 11.18 -2.65 11.77
N VAL A 188 11.43 -1.34 11.66
CA VAL A 188 12.77 -0.82 11.31
C VAL A 188 13.82 -1.37 12.26
N ARG A 189 13.54 -1.44 13.57
CA ARG A 189 14.45 -1.99 14.56
C ARG A 189 14.77 -3.46 14.28
N GLU A 190 13.75 -4.26 14.05
CA GLU A 190 13.88 -5.69 13.75
C GLU A 190 14.67 -5.94 12.47
N GLY A 191 14.43 -5.11 11.44
CA GLY A 191 15.20 -5.14 10.20
C GLY A 191 16.68 -4.80 10.39
N LEU A 192 16.99 -3.79 11.22
CA LEU A 192 18.36 -3.42 11.57
C LEU A 192 19.06 -4.52 12.40
N GLU A 193 18.34 -5.14 13.34
CA GLU A 193 18.87 -6.27 14.13
C GLU A 193 19.17 -7.48 13.23
N ALA A 194 18.26 -7.83 12.31
CA ALA A 194 18.48 -8.91 11.33
C ALA A 194 19.68 -8.61 10.41
N MET A 195 19.77 -7.38 9.91
CA MET A 195 20.89 -6.96 9.07
C MET A 195 22.23 -6.97 9.84
N ALA A 196 22.24 -6.52 11.11
CA ALA A 196 23.43 -6.56 11.94
C ALA A 196 23.94 -8.01 12.13
N ALA A 197 23.04 -8.97 12.35
CA ALA A 197 23.41 -10.39 12.45
C ALA A 197 24.05 -10.93 11.16
N VAL A 198 23.54 -10.53 10.00
CA VAL A 198 24.11 -10.90 8.69
C VAL A 198 25.48 -10.25 8.48
N LYS A 199 25.63 -8.95 8.83
CA LYS A 199 26.89 -8.21 8.66
C LYS A 199 28.06 -8.72 9.49
N VAL A 200 27.81 -9.47 10.56
CA VAL A 200 28.88 -10.16 11.31
C VAL A 200 29.69 -11.11 10.41
N ARG A 201 29.03 -11.78 9.48
CA ARG A 201 29.64 -12.73 8.54
C ARG A 201 29.88 -12.18 7.13
N HIS A 202 29.11 -11.15 6.77
CA HIS A 202 29.08 -10.54 5.44
C HIS A 202 29.18 -9.01 5.56
N PRO A 203 30.32 -8.48 6.05
CA PRO A 203 30.50 -7.04 6.29
C PRO A 203 30.46 -6.19 4.99
N GLU A 204 30.67 -6.81 3.82
CA GLU A 204 30.63 -6.19 2.49
C GLU A 204 29.21 -5.86 2.01
N VAL A 205 28.18 -6.45 2.62
CA VAL A 205 26.77 -6.22 2.22
C VAL A 205 26.33 -4.84 2.70
N LEU A 206 25.82 -4.04 1.78
CA LEU A 206 25.37 -2.68 2.08
C LEU A 206 23.91 -2.64 2.46
N LEU A 207 23.57 -1.94 3.54
CA LEU A 207 22.19 -1.64 3.90
C LEU A 207 21.80 -0.26 3.34
N VAL A 208 20.81 -0.25 2.46
CA VAL A 208 20.28 0.96 1.84
C VAL A 208 18.92 1.28 2.44
N GLY A 209 18.77 2.46 3.03
CA GLY A 209 17.51 2.95 3.55
C GLY A 209 16.82 3.91 2.58
N PHE A 210 15.49 3.93 2.57
CA PHE A 210 14.72 4.99 1.94
C PHE A 210 13.46 5.31 2.75
N GLY A 211 12.96 6.53 2.62
CA GLY A 211 11.77 6.96 3.34
C GLY A 211 11.37 8.38 2.99
N VAL A 212 10.22 8.84 3.51
CA VAL A 212 9.74 10.22 3.32
C VAL A 212 10.63 11.22 4.07
N LYS A 213 11.24 10.77 5.18
CA LYS A 213 12.14 11.57 6.02
C LYS A 213 13.35 10.75 6.39
N ARG A 214 14.49 11.41 6.49
CA ARG A 214 15.70 10.82 7.06
C ARG A 214 15.50 10.52 8.56
N PRO A 215 16.07 9.41 9.07
CA PRO A 215 16.09 9.16 10.52
C PRO A 215 16.64 10.35 11.31
N ARG A 216 16.07 10.62 12.47
CA ARG A 216 16.58 11.67 13.36
C ARG A 216 17.90 11.29 14.02
N GLU A 217 18.07 10.00 14.28
CA GLU A 217 19.28 9.41 14.84
C GLU A 217 20.12 8.79 13.73
N ALA A 218 21.43 8.69 13.95
CA ALA A 218 22.32 7.98 13.05
C ALA A 218 22.02 6.48 13.11
N LEU A 219 21.46 5.93 12.03
CA LEU A 219 21.22 4.51 11.86
C LEU A 219 22.25 3.92 10.91
N PRO A 220 22.51 2.59 10.96
CA PRO A 220 23.59 1.94 10.21
C PRO A 220 23.24 1.71 8.73
N TYR A 221 22.67 2.73 8.08
CA TYR A 221 22.49 2.75 6.63
C TYR A 221 23.79 3.26 5.98
N GLU A 222 24.36 2.51 5.05
CA GLU A 222 25.48 2.98 4.23
C GLU A 222 25.01 4.03 3.22
N GLU A 223 23.78 3.88 2.71
CA GLU A 223 23.14 4.85 1.83
C GLU A 223 21.72 5.14 2.36
N PHE A 224 21.27 6.41 2.29
CA PHE A 224 19.90 6.76 2.62
C PHE A 224 19.30 7.73 1.60
N HIS A 225 18.14 7.38 1.07
CA HIS A 225 17.41 8.13 0.06
C HIS A 225 16.13 8.73 0.64
N GLU A 226 16.07 10.06 0.71
CA GLU A 226 14.94 10.79 1.28
C GLU A 226 13.99 11.28 0.20
N ASN A 227 12.68 11.01 0.38
CA ASN A 227 11.58 11.57 -0.40
C ASN A 227 11.76 11.49 -1.93
N LEU A 228 12.15 10.31 -2.41
CA LEU A 228 12.39 10.10 -3.84
C LEU A 228 11.11 10.25 -4.66
N PRO A 229 11.18 10.86 -5.86
CA PRO A 229 10.15 10.71 -6.88
C PRO A 229 9.98 9.23 -7.28
N GLN A 230 8.80 8.88 -7.80
CA GLN A 230 8.47 7.47 -8.07
C GLN A 230 9.42 6.81 -9.09
N GLU A 231 9.84 7.56 -10.12
CA GLU A 231 10.79 7.08 -11.14
C GLU A 231 12.17 6.79 -10.52
N ARG A 232 12.61 7.63 -9.59
CA ARG A 232 13.86 7.41 -8.84
C ARG A 232 13.73 6.27 -7.86
N LEU A 233 12.54 6.03 -7.33
CA LEU A 233 12.26 4.89 -6.47
C LEU A 233 12.30 3.57 -7.26
N ALA A 234 11.77 3.53 -8.50
CA ALA A 234 11.88 2.38 -9.39
C ALA A 234 13.34 2.04 -9.71
N TRP A 235 14.17 3.07 -9.95
CA TRP A 235 15.60 2.89 -10.12
C TRP A 235 16.26 2.32 -8.86
N LEU A 236 15.92 2.81 -7.67
CA LEU A 236 16.46 2.33 -6.40
C LEU A 236 16.08 0.88 -6.12
N TYR A 237 14.82 0.50 -6.36
CA TYR A 237 14.37 -0.90 -6.28
C TYR A 237 15.14 -1.80 -7.24
N SER A 238 15.37 -1.34 -8.47
CA SER A 238 16.13 -2.10 -9.47
C SER A 238 17.61 -2.26 -9.10
N ARG A 239 18.20 -1.25 -8.44
CA ARG A 239 19.61 -1.25 -8.00
C ARG A 239 19.88 -2.24 -6.86
N CYS A 240 18.88 -2.48 -6.02
CA CYS A 240 19.04 -3.31 -4.84
C CYS A 240 18.47 -4.72 -5.09
N PRO A 241 19.31 -5.75 -5.22
CA PRO A 241 18.85 -7.11 -5.55
C PRO A 241 18.06 -7.80 -4.43
N ILE A 242 18.06 -7.26 -3.22
CA ILE A 242 17.31 -7.78 -2.07
C ILE A 242 16.46 -6.65 -1.47
N TYR A 243 15.19 -6.93 -1.22
CA TYR A 243 14.30 -6.08 -0.46
C TYR A 243 13.93 -6.73 0.87
N LEU A 244 14.25 -6.08 1.98
CA LEU A 244 13.91 -6.51 3.33
C LEU A 244 12.67 -5.76 3.84
N CYS A 245 11.59 -6.49 4.12
CA CYS A 245 10.35 -5.96 4.67
C CYS A 245 10.10 -6.49 6.09
N PRO A 246 10.56 -5.81 7.14
CA PRO A 246 10.40 -6.26 8.52
C PRO A 246 9.10 -5.80 9.16
N SER A 247 8.10 -5.36 8.38
CA SER A 247 6.82 -4.89 8.91
C SER A 247 6.08 -6.00 9.67
N TRP A 248 5.48 -5.65 10.81
CA TRP A 248 4.73 -6.60 11.64
C TRP A 248 3.34 -6.90 11.06
N ASP A 249 2.72 -5.87 10.51
CA ASP A 249 1.37 -5.93 9.91
C ASP A 249 1.29 -4.97 8.73
N GLU A 250 0.75 -5.45 7.63
CA GLU A 250 0.47 -4.66 6.43
C GLU A 250 -0.94 -4.95 5.94
N GLY A 251 -1.60 -3.94 5.38
CA GLY A 251 -2.86 -4.17 4.67
C GLY A 251 -2.64 -5.00 3.41
N LEU A 252 -1.61 -4.69 2.66
CA LEU A 252 -1.13 -5.41 1.48
C LEU A 252 0.42 -5.35 1.42
N GLY A 253 1.02 -4.17 1.52
CA GLY A 253 2.47 -3.97 1.37
C GLY A 253 2.84 -3.60 -0.07
N MET A 254 2.51 -2.39 -0.50
CA MET A 254 2.86 -1.91 -1.85
C MET A 254 4.38 -1.85 -2.10
N PRO A 255 5.21 -1.31 -1.18
CA PRO A 255 6.65 -1.23 -1.43
C PRO A 255 7.34 -2.56 -1.73
N PRO A 256 7.11 -3.68 -1.00
CA PRO A 256 7.66 -4.97 -1.37
C PRO A 256 7.18 -5.46 -2.75
N MET A 257 5.91 -5.27 -3.11
CA MET A 257 5.42 -5.63 -4.45
C MET A 257 6.09 -4.80 -5.56
N GLU A 258 6.30 -3.50 -5.32
CA GLU A 258 7.03 -2.61 -6.24
C GLU A 258 8.48 -3.04 -6.41
N ALA A 259 9.15 -3.44 -5.32
CA ALA A 259 10.51 -3.96 -5.35
C ALA A 259 10.60 -5.29 -6.12
N MET A 260 9.64 -6.21 -5.90
CA MET A 260 9.53 -7.45 -6.67
C MET A 260 9.34 -7.17 -8.16
N ALA A 261 8.46 -6.24 -8.52
CA ALA A 261 8.25 -5.84 -9.92
C ALA A 261 9.52 -5.27 -10.57
N CYS A 262 10.38 -4.62 -9.80
CA CYS A 262 11.69 -4.13 -10.22
C CYS A 262 12.81 -5.20 -10.17
N GLY A 263 12.50 -6.44 -9.82
CA GLY A 263 13.43 -7.58 -9.83
C GLY A 263 14.28 -7.70 -8.56
N ALA A 264 13.78 -7.28 -7.41
CA ALA A 264 14.38 -7.57 -6.11
C ALA A 264 13.82 -8.88 -5.52
N ALA A 265 14.67 -9.70 -4.91
CA ALA A 265 14.26 -10.82 -4.08
C ALA A 265 13.71 -10.31 -2.75
N LEU A 266 12.50 -10.72 -2.39
CA LEU A 266 11.83 -10.30 -1.16
C LEU A 266 12.18 -11.22 0.01
N VAL A 267 12.57 -10.60 1.13
CA VAL A 267 12.63 -11.24 2.45
C VAL A 267 11.70 -10.46 3.38
N THR A 268 10.75 -11.12 4.02
CA THR A 268 9.72 -10.46 4.81
C THR A 268 9.29 -11.28 6.03
N PHE A 269 8.72 -10.62 7.03
CA PHE A 269 7.87 -11.33 7.98
C PHE A 269 6.53 -11.72 7.34
N ASP A 270 5.87 -12.76 7.87
CA ASP A 270 4.43 -12.94 7.66
C ASP A 270 3.69 -11.78 8.32
N ASN A 271 3.40 -10.74 7.55
CA ASN A 271 2.75 -9.51 7.99
C ASN A 271 1.25 -9.46 7.61
N GLY A 272 0.67 -10.60 7.25
CA GLY A 272 -0.71 -10.72 6.81
C GLY A 272 -0.88 -10.32 5.34
N GLY A 273 -0.72 -9.04 5.02
CA GLY A 273 -0.91 -8.54 3.65
C GLY A 273 0.01 -9.16 2.60
N CYS A 274 1.19 -9.64 3.00
CA CYS A 274 2.13 -10.27 2.09
C CYS A 274 1.68 -11.64 1.57
N ARG A 275 0.72 -12.31 2.22
CA ARG A 275 0.27 -13.67 1.88
C ARG A 275 -0.31 -13.81 0.48
N ASP A 276 -0.78 -12.70 -0.11
CA ASP A 276 -1.32 -12.70 -1.48
C ASP A 276 -0.24 -12.72 -2.58
N TYR A 277 1.04 -12.45 -2.25
CA TYR A 277 2.12 -12.37 -3.23
C TYR A 277 3.47 -12.95 -2.78
N ALA A 278 3.72 -13.07 -1.48
CA ALA A 278 4.95 -13.64 -0.92
C ALA A 278 4.71 -15.11 -0.53
N LEU A 279 4.93 -16.00 -1.48
CA LEU A 279 4.84 -17.44 -1.27
C LEU A 279 6.23 -17.96 -0.85
N ASP A 280 6.34 -18.47 0.39
CA ASP A 280 7.63 -18.87 0.96
C ASP A 280 8.36 -19.93 0.11
N GLY A 281 9.64 -19.68 -0.19
CA GLY A 281 10.47 -20.52 -1.05
C GLY A 281 10.17 -20.47 -2.54
N GLU A 282 9.07 -19.80 -2.95
CA GLU A 282 8.65 -19.69 -4.34
C GLU A 282 8.86 -18.28 -4.91
N THR A 283 8.23 -17.27 -4.31
CA THR A 283 8.30 -15.87 -4.76
C THR A 283 9.02 -14.95 -3.77
N ALA A 284 9.25 -15.42 -2.54
CA ALA A 284 9.90 -14.70 -1.46
C ALA A 284 10.48 -15.69 -0.42
N LEU A 285 11.21 -15.18 0.57
CA LEU A 285 11.42 -15.89 1.84
C LEU A 285 10.61 -15.19 2.93
N VAL A 286 9.79 -15.97 3.64
CA VAL A 286 8.85 -15.47 4.64
C VAL A 286 9.21 -16.03 6.01
N ALA A 287 9.63 -15.15 6.92
CA ALA A 287 9.89 -15.50 8.31
C ALA A 287 8.62 -15.35 9.18
N PRO A 288 8.48 -16.11 10.26
CA PRO A 288 7.38 -15.91 11.20
C PRO A 288 7.32 -14.46 11.71
N ARG A 289 6.10 -13.99 11.96
CA ARG A 289 5.86 -12.61 12.40
C ARG A 289 6.73 -12.25 13.61
N ARG A 290 7.56 -11.20 13.47
CA ARG A 290 8.47 -10.66 14.49
C ARG A 290 9.57 -11.60 14.97
N ASP A 291 9.80 -12.72 14.30
CA ASP A 291 10.96 -13.59 14.58
C ASP A 291 12.20 -13.05 13.85
N VAL A 292 12.96 -12.24 14.56
CA VAL A 292 14.16 -11.57 14.02
C VAL A 292 15.24 -12.60 13.64
N ALA A 293 15.37 -13.69 14.39
CA ALA A 293 16.36 -14.73 14.12
C ALA A 293 16.04 -15.45 12.80
N ALA A 294 14.76 -15.81 12.58
CA ALA A 294 14.32 -16.40 11.33
C ALA A 294 14.45 -15.42 10.16
N LEU A 295 14.16 -14.13 10.37
CA LEU A 295 14.35 -13.09 9.34
C LEU A 295 15.83 -12.95 8.95
N ALA A 296 16.74 -12.96 9.93
CA ALA A 296 18.18 -12.90 9.67
C ALA A 296 18.67 -14.14 8.91
N GLN A 297 18.19 -15.33 9.26
CA GLN A 297 18.51 -16.57 8.54
C GLN A 297 17.99 -16.53 7.08
N ALA A 298 16.76 -16.07 6.87
CA ALA A 298 16.20 -15.91 5.53
C ALA A 298 17.00 -14.89 4.72
N LEU A 299 17.38 -13.78 5.33
CA LEU A 299 18.21 -12.76 4.69
C LEU A 299 19.59 -13.31 4.31
N GLU A 300 20.24 -14.03 5.22
CA GLU A 300 21.54 -14.63 4.94
C GLU A 300 21.50 -15.63 3.79
N ARG A 301 20.45 -16.44 3.68
CA ARG A 301 20.27 -17.37 2.57
C ARG A 301 20.27 -16.67 1.21
N VAL A 302 19.56 -15.55 1.05
CA VAL A 302 19.57 -14.79 -0.22
C VAL A 302 20.83 -13.95 -0.42
N VAL A 303 21.57 -13.65 0.64
CA VAL A 303 22.90 -13.01 0.56
C VAL A 303 23.91 -14.01 0.01
N THR A 304 23.96 -15.21 0.51
CA THR A 304 24.98 -16.24 0.20
C THR A 304 24.66 -17.07 -1.03
N ASP A 305 23.38 -17.39 -1.27
CA ASP A 305 22.92 -18.18 -2.40
C ASP A 305 22.39 -17.31 -3.53
N ARG A 306 23.26 -17.01 -4.50
CA ARG A 306 22.90 -16.22 -5.69
C ARG A 306 21.81 -16.88 -6.52
N LEU A 307 21.86 -18.20 -6.71
CA LEU A 307 20.88 -18.91 -7.53
C LEU A 307 19.49 -18.84 -6.90
N LEU A 308 19.40 -19.00 -5.59
CA LEU A 308 18.16 -18.83 -4.85
C LEU A 308 17.63 -17.39 -4.99
N ARG A 309 18.49 -16.40 -4.77
CA ARG A 309 18.14 -14.97 -4.90
C ARG A 309 17.60 -14.63 -6.29
N ASP A 310 18.31 -15.04 -7.34
CA ASP A 310 17.94 -14.74 -8.73
C ASP A 310 16.59 -15.44 -9.09
N ARG A 311 16.42 -16.70 -8.66
CA ARG A 311 15.16 -17.44 -8.84
C ARG A 311 13.97 -16.77 -8.13
N LEU A 312 14.15 -16.35 -6.88
CA LEU A 312 13.08 -15.65 -6.13
C LEU A 312 12.73 -14.31 -6.76
N ALA A 313 13.72 -13.56 -7.22
CA ALA A 313 13.54 -12.29 -7.91
C ALA A 313 12.75 -12.45 -9.21
N GLU A 314 13.11 -13.43 -10.05
CA GLU A 314 12.42 -13.74 -11.30
C GLU A 314 10.97 -14.17 -11.05
N ARG A 315 10.76 -15.21 -10.23
CA ARG A 315 9.43 -15.73 -9.94
C ARG A 315 8.55 -14.71 -9.22
N GLY A 316 9.11 -13.97 -8.28
CA GLY A 316 8.41 -12.90 -7.58
C GLY A 316 7.94 -11.80 -8.52
N ARG A 317 8.82 -11.35 -9.43
CA ARG A 317 8.47 -10.38 -10.45
C ARG A 317 7.35 -10.89 -11.36
N ASP A 318 7.52 -12.09 -11.92
CA ASP A 318 6.53 -12.67 -12.83
C ASP A 318 5.17 -12.83 -12.14
N PHE A 319 5.17 -13.24 -10.89
CA PHE A 319 3.94 -13.39 -10.11
C PHE A 319 3.20 -12.06 -9.92
N VAL A 320 3.89 -11.01 -9.43
CA VAL A 320 3.21 -9.73 -9.15
C VAL A 320 2.81 -8.99 -10.42
N THR A 321 3.56 -9.15 -11.52
CA THR A 321 3.26 -8.46 -12.77
C THR A 321 2.22 -9.16 -13.64
N SER A 322 2.12 -10.49 -13.59
CA SER A 322 1.12 -11.24 -14.36
C SER A 322 -0.22 -11.36 -13.65
N ARG A 323 -0.19 -11.51 -12.31
CA ARG A 323 -1.39 -11.78 -11.52
C ARG A 323 -2.18 -10.52 -11.18
N PHE A 324 -1.49 -9.40 -10.93
CA PHE A 324 -2.11 -8.15 -10.51
C PHE A 324 -1.99 -7.09 -11.61
N ASP A 325 -3.11 -6.83 -12.28
CA ASP A 325 -3.22 -5.90 -13.39
C ASP A 325 -4.26 -4.82 -13.08
N TRP A 326 -3.93 -3.56 -13.34
CA TRP A 326 -4.80 -2.43 -13.01
C TRP A 326 -6.10 -2.40 -13.81
N ASP A 327 -6.11 -2.82 -15.07
CA ASP A 327 -7.33 -2.78 -15.90
C ASP A 327 -8.29 -3.86 -15.45
N ARG A 328 -7.79 -5.06 -15.16
CA ARG A 328 -8.56 -6.14 -14.54
C ARG A 328 -9.06 -5.78 -13.14
N ALA A 329 -8.22 -5.11 -12.33
CA ALA A 329 -8.62 -4.68 -11.00
C ALA A 329 -9.73 -3.62 -11.06
N ALA A 330 -9.63 -2.66 -11.99
CA ALA A 330 -10.67 -1.64 -12.20
C ALA A 330 -11.97 -2.26 -12.72
N GLU A 331 -11.91 -3.22 -13.66
CA GLU A 331 -13.07 -3.96 -14.16
C GLU A 331 -13.75 -4.75 -13.04
N ARG A 332 -12.97 -5.47 -12.23
CA ARG A 332 -13.51 -6.20 -11.08
C ARG A 332 -14.12 -5.26 -10.04
N PHE A 333 -13.48 -4.10 -9.79
CA PHE A 333 -14.03 -3.08 -8.89
C PHE A 333 -15.38 -2.56 -9.39
N GLU A 334 -15.49 -2.28 -10.68
CA GLU A 334 -16.74 -1.89 -11.35
C GLU A 334 -17.84 -2.96 -11.16
N GLY A 335 -17.49 -4.24 -11.35
CA GLY A 335 -18.42 -5.36 -11.13
C GLY A 335 -18.90 -5.48 -9.70
N VAL A 336 -18.06 -5.19 -8.70
CA VAL A 336 -18.44 -5.20 -7.27
C VAL A 336 -19.38 -4.04 -6.92
N LEU A 337 -19.26 -2.91 -7.62
CA LEU A 337 -20.12 -1.73 -7.38
C LEU A 337 -21.49 -1.83 -8.06
N SER A 338 -21.65 -2.69 -9.05
CA SER A 338 -22.90 -2.94 -9.77
C SER A 338 -23.82 -3.86 -8.99
#